data_1470a0b3f87931608362d243a3a928df
#
_entry.id   1470a0b3f87931608362d243a3a928df
#
_cell.length_a   1.000
_cell.length_b   1.000
_cell.length_c   1.000
_cell.angle_alpha   90.00
_cell.angle_beta   90.00
_cell.angle_gamma   90.00
#
_symmetry.space_group_name_H-M   'P 1'
#
loop_
_entity.id
_entity.type
_entity.pdbx_description
1 polymer ?
#
loop_
_entity_poly.entity_id
_entity_poly.type
_entity_poly.pdbx_seq_one_letter_code
_entity_poly.pdbx_strand_id
1 'polypeptide(L)'
;IVAGERRWRAAQQAQLTEIPVVIKELSDSSALEIAVVENIQREDLTPVEEASAYQRLTEEFSYTQEALAQAVGKSRSHIANMMRLLSLPENVKRMIDDGQLSAGHARALVVAEDPAAMAQQIVRRGLNVRQAEQLVKAAKTAPTGAAPGPAQEKDPNIAALESDLTDLLGLKVAFKVRGEGGSMTIQYKTLEQLDDVLQRLTHGAP
;
A
#
# COMPACT_ATOMS: atom_id res chain seq x y z
N ILE A 1 -2.07 18.23 34.87
CA ILE A 1 -2.05 16.76 34.63
C ILE A 1 -1.38 16.56 33.29
N VAL A 2 -0.25 15.88 33.27
CA VAL A 2 0.50 15.58 32.02
C VAL A 2 0.05 14.25 31.43
N ALA A 3 -0.27 13.26 32.28
CA ALA A 3 -0.76 11.94 31.86
C ALA A 3 -1.78 11.41 32.89
N GLY A 4 -2.71 10.55 32.44
CA GLY A 4 -3.69 9.90 33.29
C GLY A 4 -5.01 10.68 33.49
N GLU A 5 -5.37 11.62 32.62
CA GLU A 5 -6.60 12.41 32.72
C GLU A 5 -7.85 11.53 32.79
N ARG A 6 -7.93 10.43 32.04
CA ARG A 6 -9.06 9.49 32.08
C ARG A 6 -9.20 8.86 33.47
N ARG A 7 -8.09 8.49 34.11
CA ARG A 7 -8.11 7.93 35.48
C ARG A 7 -8.54 8.98 36.50
N TRP A 8 -8.08 10.22 36.37
CA TRP A 8 -8.52 11.34 37.21
C TRP A 8 -10.02 11.60 37.05
N ARG A 9 -10.53 11.65 35.82
CA ARG A 9 -11.99 11.80 35.57
C ARG A 9 -12.81 10.64 36.14
N ALA A 10 -12.33 9.39 35.99
CA ALA A 10 -12.98 8.23 36.59
C ALA A 10 -13.02 8.30 38.13
N ALA A 11 -11.94 8.75 38.75
CA ALA A 11 -11.88 8.95 40.19
C ALA A 11 -12.88 10.03 40.66
N GLN A 12 -13.03 11.13 39.89
CA GLN A 12 -14.07 12.14 40.17
C GLN A 12 -15.49 11.55 40.09
N GLN A 13 -15.77 10.75 39.04
CA GLN A 13 -17.07 10.09 38.91
C GLN A 13 -17.33 9.07 40.03
N ALA A 14 -16.27 8.40 40.47
CA ALA A 14 -16.35 7.48 41.63
C ALA A 14 -16.36 8.19 43.00
N GLN A 15 -16.36 9.53 43.02
CA GLN A 15 -16.35 10.36 44.23
C GLN A 15 -15.17 10.06 45.17
N LEU A 16 -14.03 9.64 44.65
CA LEU A 16 -12.81 9.44 45.40
C LEU A 16 -12.22 10.80 45.80
N THR A 17 -11.93 10.97 47.08
CA THR A 17 -11.35 12.21 47.64
C THR A 17 -9.85 12.27 47.45
N GLU A 18 -9.18 11.13 47.36
CA GLU A 18 -7.73 11.01 47.20
C GLU A 18 -7.38 9.94 46.17
N ILE A 19 -6.38 10.19 45.38
CA ILE A 19 -5.79 9.23 44.42
C ILE A 19 -4.26 9.28 44.48
N PRO A 20 -3.57 8.14 44.33
CA PRO A 20 -2.11 8.15 44.25
C PRO A 20 -1.63 8.82 42.97
N VAL A 21 -0.71 9.80 43.11
CA VAL A 21 -0.12 10.53 41.97
C VAL A 21 1.40 10.54 42.09
N VAL A 22 2.08 10.69 40.94
CA VAL A 22 3.51 10.91 40.88
C VAL A 22 3.75 12.38 40.50
N ILE A 23 4.32 13.15 41.41
CA ILE A 23 4.68 14.54 41.16
C ILE A 23 6.07 14.55 40.55
N LYS A 24 6.23 15.22 39.41
CA LYS A 24 7.53 15.46 38.74
C LYS A 24 7.65 16.94 38.40
N GLU A 25 8.84 17.48 38.63
CA GLU A 25 9.18 18.80 38.10
C GLU A 25 9.58 18.66 36.64
N LEU A 26 8.82 19.26 35.76
CA LEU A 26 8.99 19.16 34.30
C LEU A 26 8.97 20.59 33.73
N SER A 27 9.80 20.84 32.71
CA SER A 27 9.60 22.00 31.86
C SER A 27 8.34 21.84 31.03
N ASP A 28 7.75 22.92 30.53
CA ASP A 28 6.58 22.88 29.66
C ASP A 28 6.83 22.02 28.42
N SER A 29 8.04 22.08 27.85
CA SER A 29 8.47 21.25 26.75
C SER A 29 8.46 19.74 27.10
N SER A 30 9.05 19.39 28.26
CA SER A 30 9.06 17.97 28.71
C SER A 30 7.66 17.47 29.06
N ALA A 31 6.80 18.33 29.60
CA ALA A 31 5.41 17.98 29.88
C ALA A 31 4.64 17.69 28.59
N LEU A 32 4.81 18.52 27.57
CA LEU A 32 4.19 18.33 26.25
C LEU A 32 4.72 17.07 25.56
N GLU A 33 6.02 16.81 25.60
CA GLU A 33 6.66 15.60 25.08
C GLU A 33 6.05 14.34 25.70
N ILE A 34 5.95 14.26 27.02
CA ILE A 34 5.34 13.11 27.73
C ILE A 34 3.88 12.94 27.33
N ALA A 35 3.13 14.03 27.19
CA ALA A 35 1.74 13.99 26.79
C ALA A 35 1.57 13.45 25.34
N VAL A 36 2.45 13.84 24.41
CA VAL A 36 2.43 13.32 23.02
C VAL A 36 2.79 11.85 23.00
N VAL A 37 3.83 11.42 23.73
CA VAL A 37 4.24 10.01 23.80
C VAL A 37 3.13 9.15 24.44
N GLU A 38 2.47 9.62 25.51
CA GLU A 38 1.35 8.93 26.13
C GLU A 38 0.18 8.78 25.14
N ASN A 39 -0.13 9.85 24.41
CA ASN A 39 -1.20 9.81 23.42
C ASN A 39 -0.92 8.82 22.27
N ILE A 40 0.34 8.67 21.84
CA ILE A 40 0.75 7.69 20.83
C ILE A 40 0.56 6.23 21.30
N GLN A 41 0.67 5.98 22.60
CA GLN A 41 0.47 4.63 23.17
C GLN A 41 -1.01 4.23 23.27
N ARG A 42 -1.93 5.07 22.81
CA ARG A 42 -3.35 4.73 22.72
C ARG A 42 -3.61 3.75 21.60
N GLU A 43 -4.51 2.80 21.82
CA GLU A 43 -4.88 1.76 20.85
C GLU A 43 -5.88 2.25 19.78
N ASP A 44 -6.42 3.47 19.95
CA ASP A 44 -7.51 4.02 19.13
C ASP A 44 -7.05 5.05 18.08
N LEU A 45 -5.74 5.25 17.88
CA LEU A 45 -5.21 6.16 16.87
C LEU A 45 -5.34 5.60 15.46
N THR A 46 -5.74 6.46 14.51
CA THR A 46 -5.62 6.13 13.09
C THR A 46 -4.15 6.13 12.64
N PRO A 47 -3.81 5.42 11.53
CA PRO A 47 -2.45 5.45 11.00
C PRO A 47 -1.95 6.86 10.64
N VAL A 48 -2.84 7.77 10.23
CA VAL A 48 -2.47 9.15 9.88
C VAL A 48 -2.24 9.99 11.13
N GLU A 49 -3.04 9.80 12.19
CA GLU A 49 -2.82 10.44 13.48
C GLU A 49 -1.51 9.99 14.13
N GLU A 50 -1.22 8.68 14.09
CA GLU A 50 0.04 8.11 14.58
C GLU A 50 1.23 8.71 13.83
N ALA A 51 1.16 8.80 12.50
CA ALA A 51 2.18 9.41 11.66
C ALA A 51 2.40 10.90 11.99
N SER A 52 1.30 11.65 12.19
CA SER A 52 1.36 13.07 12.55
C SER A 52 2.00 13.30 13.91
N ALA A 53 1.71 12.44 14.89
CA ALA A 53 2.34 12.50 16.20
C ALA A 53 3.85 12.22 16.13
N TYR A 54 4.28 11.26 15.29
CA TYR A 54 5.71 11.00 15.06
C TYR A 54 6.41 12.18 14.38
N GLN A 55 5.75 12.83 13.43
CA GLN A 55 6.28 14.02 12.79
C GLN A 55 6.50 15.15 13.82
N ARG A 56 5.50 15.41 14.66
CA ARG A 56 5.59 16.43 15.71
C ARG A 56 6.76 16.16 16.67
N LEU A 57 6.95 14.92 17.13
CA LEU A 57 8.07 14.57 17.99
C LEU A 57 9.43 14.79 17.32
N THR A 58 9.52 14.57 16.01
CA THR A 58 10.74 14.82 15.24
C THR A 58 11.01 16.33 15.06
N GLU A 59 9.98 17.12 14.73
CA GLU A 59 10.10 18.54 14.40
C GLU A 59 10.18 19.44 15.65
N GLU A 60 9.34 19.19 16.65
CA GLU A 60 9.25 20.05 17.84
C GLU A 60 10.26 19.65 18.92
N PHE A 61 10.57 18.35 19.05
CA PHE A 61 11.43 17.81 20.12
C PHE A 61 12.74 17.20 19.61
N SER A 62 13.05 17.35 18.32
CA SER A 62 14.30 16.88 17.70
C SER A 62 14.59 15.38 17.90
N TYR A 63 13.55 14.56 18.02
CA TYR A 63 13.73 13.11 18.09
C TYR A 63 14.28 12.56 16.78
N THR A 64 15.30 11.72 16.89
CA THR A 64 15.68 10.87 15.75
C THR A 64 14.67 9.73 15.59
N GLN A 65 14.50 9.21 14.37
CA GLN A 65 13.62 8.05 14.15
C GLN A 65 13.99 6.83 15.02
N GLU A 66 15.25 6.70 15.40
CA GLU A 66 15.74 5.62 16.24
C GLU A 66 15.36 5.82 17.71
N ALA A 67 15.58 7.03 18.24
CA ALA A 67 15.15 7.38 19.60
C ALA A 67 13.62 7.28 19.75
N LEU A 68 12.88 7.72 18.71
CA LEU A 68 11.42 7.62 18.67
C LEU A 68 10.96 6.14 18.67
N ALA A 69 11.59 5.29 17.87
CA ALA A 69 11.31 3.86 17.82
C ALA A 69 11.48 3.19 19.20
N GLN A 70 12.56 3.54 19.92
CA GLN A 70 12.79 3.06 21.29
C GLN A 70 11.75 3.58 22.27
N ALA A 71 11.40 4.87 22.21
CA ALA A 71 10.43 5.50 23.12
C ALA A 71 9.02 4.90 22.99
N VAL A 72 8.58 4.55 21.76
CA VAL A 72 7.24 4.00 21.51
C VAL A 72 7.23 2.46 21.40
N GLY A 73 8.37 1.79 21.51
CA GLY A 73 8.47 0.33 21.42
C GLY A 73 8.19 -0.26 20.03
N LYS A 74 8.46 0.52 18.96
CA LYS A 74 8.27 0.09 17.57
C LYS A 74 9.62 -0.03 16.85
N SER A 75 9.63 -0.63 15.66
CA SER A 75 10.84 -0.65 14.84
C SER A 75 11.06 0.69 14.13
N ARG A 76 12.33 1.07 13.87
CA ARG A 76 12.67 2.24 13.06
C ARG A 76 12.00 2.22 11.68
N SER A 77 11.90 1.03 11.07
CA SER A 77 11.23 0.88 9.77
C SER A 77 9.73 1.14 9.86
N HIS A 78 9.08 0.80 10.98
CA HIS A 78 7.68 1.16 11.24
C HIS A 78 7.51 2.67 11.28
N ILE A 79 8.31 3.39 12.08
CA ILE A 79 8.27 4.85 12.17
C ILE A 79 8.45 5.50 10.80
N ALA A 80 9.49 5.10 10.05
CA ALA A 80 9.76 5.64 8.72
C ALA A 80 8.60 5.39 7.74
N ASN A 81 7.97 4.21 7.78
CA ASN A 81 6.83 3.90 6.93
C ASN A 81 5.58 4.70 7.31
N MET A 82 5.33 4.90 8.61
CA MET A 82 4.20 5.72 9.08
C MET A 82 4.39 7.19 8.68
N MET A 83 5.56 7.78 8.91
CA MET A 83 5.84 9.16 8.51
C MET A 83 5.68 9.40 7.00
N ARG A 84 5.99 8.41 6.16
CA ARG A 84 5.75 8.50 4.71
C ARG A 84 4.28 8.63 4.34
N LEU A 85 3.34 8.18 5.17
CA LEU A 85 1.91 8.31 4.88
C LEU A 85 1.48 9.77 4.78
N LEU A 86 2.18 10.68 5.47
CA LEU A 86 1.89 12.11 5.45
C LEU A 86 2.15 12.75 4.08
N SER A 87 2.97 12.12 3.22
CA SER A 87 3.20 12.59 1.84
C SER A 87 2.03 12.26 0.91
N LEU A 88 1.07 11.44 1.33
CA LEU A 88 -0.10 11.12 0.52
C LEU A 88 -1.06 12.31 0.40
N PRO A 89 -1.79 12.44 -0.72
CA PRO A 89 -2.84 13.43 -0.88
C PRO A 89 -3.92 13.33 0.19
N GLU A 90 -4.53 14.45 0.54
CA GLU A 90 -5.50 14.54 1.64
C GLU A 90 -6.72 13.62 1.48
N ASN A 91 -7.20 13.46 0.25
CA ASN A 91 -8.29 12.53 -0.06
C ASN A 91 -7.93 11.06 0.23
N VAL A 92 -6.65 10.67 0.03
CA VAL A 92 -6.17 9.31 0.33
C VAL A 92 -6.01 9.13 1.84
N LYS A 93 -5.51 10.14 2.57
CA LYS A 93 -5.43 10.13 4.03
C LYS A 93 -6.80 9.96 4.68
N ARG A 94 -7.82 10.65 4.18
CA ARG A 94 -9.20 10.45 4.64
C ARG A 94 -9.70 9.02 4.43
N MET A 95 -9.39 8.38 3.28
CA MET A 95 -9.76 6.99 3.04
C MET A 95 -9.08 6.01 4.03
N ILE A 96 -7.89 6.37 4.54
CA ILE A 96 -7.20 5.60 5.58
C ILE A 96 -7.90 5.81 6.93
N ASP A 97 -8.21 7.04 7.30
CA ASP A 97 -8.89 7.39 8.56
C ASP A 97 -10.30 6.79 8.62
N ASP A 98 -11.02 6.75 7.49
CA ASP A 98 -12.33 6.10 7.35
C ASP A 98 -12.24 4.56 7.33
N GLY A 99 -11.04 3.97 7.40
CA GLY A 99 -10.82 2.52 7.36
C GLY A 99 -11.06 1.87 6.00
N GLN A 100 -11.27 2.64 4.93
CA GLN A 100 -11.42 2.12 3.56
C GLN A 100 -10.09 1.56 3.02
N LEU A 101 -8.97 2.11 3.49
CA LEU A 101 -7.61 1.69 3.16
C LEU A 101 -6.84 1.36 4.44
N SER A 102 -6.14 0.22 4.47
CA SER A 102 -5.24 -0.10 5.58
C SER A 102 -3.89 0.61 5.44
N ALA A 103 -3.11 0.66 6.52
CA ALA A 103 -1.73 1.17 6.50
C ALA A 103 -0.83 0.44 5.46
N GLY A 104 -1.11 -0.84 5.18
CA GLY A 104 -0.44 -1.61 4.13
C GLY A 104 -0.74 -1.10 2.73
N HIS A 105 -2.01 -0.78 2.44
CA HIS A 105 -2.42 -0.15 1.17
C HIS A 105 -1.79 1.23 1.01
N ALA A 106 -1.82 2.04 2.07
CA ALA A 106 -1.22 3.36 2.10
C ALA A 106 0.28 3.32 1.79
N ARG A 107 1.02 2.36 2.38
CA ARG A 107 2.45 2.16 2.10
C ARG A 107 2.73 1.85 0.63
N ALA A 108 1.89 1.03 -0.02
CA ALA A 108 2.01 0.77 -1.45
C ALA A 108 1.75 2.03 -2.28
N LEU A 109 0.80 2.87 -1.86
CA LEU A 109 0.42 4.10 -2.55
C LEU A 109 1.47 5.22 -2.47
N VAL A 110 2.30 5.26 -1.41
CA VAL A 110 3.36 6.28 -1.25
C VAL A 110 4.34 6.29 -2.44
N VAL A 111 4.54 5.16 -3.11
CA VAL A 111 5.47 5.05 -4.26
C VAL A 111 4.77 5.13 -5.61
N ALA A 112 3.46 5.37 -5.65
CA ALA A 112 2.67 5.50 -6.87
C ALA A 112 2.83 6.90 -7.49
N GLU A 113 2.75 7.00 -8.81
CA GLU A 113 2.75 8.29 -9.53
C GLU A 113 1.45 9.07 -9.31
N ASP A 114 0.32 8.38 -9.31
CA ASP A 114 -1.00 8.94 -8.96
C ASP A 114 -1.63 8.12 -7.83
N PRO A 115 -1.30 8.46 -6.55
CA PRO A 115 -1.85 7.77 -5.40
C PRO A 115 -3.38 7.88 -5.30
N ALA A 116 -3.97 9.00 -5.75
CA ALA A 116 -5.40 9.25 -5.62
C ALA A 116 -6.23 8.34 -6.55
N ALA A 117 -5.85 8.26 -7.83
CA ALA A 117 -6.52 7.36 -8.78
C ALA A 117 -6.36 5.89 -8.39
N MET A 118 -5.17 5.50 -7.90
CA MET A 118 -4.92 4.13 -7.46
C MET A 118 -5.68 3.78 -6.18
N ALA A 119 -5.78 4.67 -5.21
CA ALA A 119 -6.58 4.50 -4.01
C ALA A 119 -8.05 4.20 -4.36
N GLN A 120 -8.65 4.96 -5.27
CA GLN A 120 -10.01 4.72 -5.75
C GLN A 120 -10.17 3.34 -6.42
N GLN A 121 -9.17 2.91 -7.21
CA GLN A 121 -9.21 1.58 -7.83
C GLN A 121 -9.12 0.45 -6.80
N ILE A 122 -8.25 0.59 -5.78
CA ILE A 122 -8.10 -0.37 -4.69
C ILE A 122 -9.43 -0.54 -3.94
N VAL A 123 -10.06 0.58 -3.55
CA VAL A 123 -11.34 0.57 -2.82
C VAL A 123 -12.45 -0.02 -3.71
N ARG A 124 -12.61 0.47 -4.95
CA ARG A 124 -13.66 0.01 -5.87
C ARG A 124 -13.59 -1.49 -6.17
N ARG A 125 -12.38 -2.05 -6.27
CA ARG A 125 -12.15 -3.47 -6.60
C ARG A 125 -12.01 -4.35 -5.37
N GLY A 126 -11.98 -3.81 -4.16
CA GLY A 126 -11.74 -4.56 -2.92
C GLY A 126 -10.40 -5.29 -2.91
N LEU A 127 -9.33 -4.68 -3.44
CA LEU A 127 -8.03 -5.32 -3.57
C LEU A 127 -7.38 -5.50 -2.20
N ASN A 128 -6.69 -6.61 -2.00
CA ASN A 128 -5.82 -6.80 -0.84
C ASN A 128 -4.46 -6.11 -1.03
N VAL A 129 -3.67 -6.00 0.05
CA VAL A 129 -2.38 -5.29 0.04
C VAL A 129 -1.42 -5.80 -1.05
N ARG A 130 -1.31 -7.13 -1.26
CA ARG A 130 -0.45 -7.71 -2.29
C ARG A 130 -0.91 -7.34 -3.71
N GLN A 131 -2.21 -7.34 -3.93
CA GLN A 131 -2.79 -6.93 -5.23
C GLN A 131 -2.59 -5.43 -5.48
N ALA A 132 -2.70 -4.60 -4.43
CA ALA A 132 -2.41 -3.18 -4.50
C ALA A 132 -0.93 -2.92 -4.82
N GLU A 133 0.01 -3.62 -4.19
CA GLU A 133 1.44 -3.55 -4.51
C GLU A 133 1.72 -3.95 -5.98
N GLN A 134 1.06 -5.01 -6.47
CA GLN A 134 1.18 -5.43 -7.88
C GLN A 134 0.61 -4.38 -8.84
N LEU A 135 -0.53 -3.77 -8.50
CA LEU A 135 -1.15 -2.71 -9.29
C LEU A 135 -0.21 -1.50 -9.42
N VAL A 136 0.36 -1.03 -8.31
CA VAL A 136 1.30 0.10 -8.28
C VAL A 136 2.58 -0.24 -9.06
N LYS A 137 3.12 -1.46 -8.90
CA LYS A 137 4.30 -1.92 -9.64
C LYS A 137 4.03 -1.99 -11.15
N ALA A 138 2.87 -2.51 -11.56
CA ALA A 138 2.49 -2.60 -12.97
C ALA A 138 2.34 -1.22 -13.61
N ALA A 139 1.76 -0.25 -12.88
CA ALA A 139 1.65 1.13 -13.36
C ALA A 139 3.02 1.81 -13.51
N LYS A 140 3.95 1.56 -12.59
CA LYS A 140 5.32 2.10 -12.67
C LYS A 140 6.17 1.48 -13.80
N THR A 141 5.86 0.23 -14.18
CA THR A 141 6.55 -0.46 -15.28
C THR A 141 5.88 -0.22 -16.64
N ALA A 142 4.68 0.33 -16.68
CA ALA A 142 4.07 0.83 -17.90
C ALA A 142 4.89 2.05 -18.38
N PRO A 143 5.32 2.13 -19.63
CA PRO A 143 6.03 3.29 -20.12
C PRO A 143 5.14 4.53 -19.95
N THR A 144 5.65 5.50 -19.19
CA THR A 144 5.05 6.83 -18.99
C THR A 144 4.83 7.46 -20.37
N GLY A 145 3.58 7.50 -20.80
CA GLY A 145 3.26 8.14 -22.08
C GLY A 145 2.14 7.53 -22.91
N ALA A 146 1.48 6.47 -22.40
CA ALA A 146 0.27 6.00 -23.07
C ALA A 146 -0.92 6.24 -22.12
N ALA A 147 -1.65 7.36 -22.33
CA ALA A 147 -3.10 7.35 -22.07
C ALA A 147 -3.65 6.01 -22.59
N PRO A 148 -4.74 5.43 -22.00
CA PRO A 148 -5.41 4.32 -22.65
C PRO A 148 -5.90 4.83 -24.01
N GLY A 149 -5.00 4.71 -24.98
CA GLY A 149 -5.35 4.85 -26.38
C GLY A 149 -6.43 3.80 -26.66
N PRO A 150 -7.36 4.06 -27.57
CA PRO A 150 -8.31 3.06 -28.02
C PRO A 150 -7.50 1.79 -28.28
N ALA A 151 -7.99 0.66 -27.79
CA ALA A 151 -7.36 -0.65 -27.95
C ALA A 151 -6.76 -0.67 -29.36
N GLN A 152 -5.41 -0.73 -29.45
CA GLN A 152 -4.77 -0.80 -30.77
C GLN A 152 -5.51 -1.92 -31.50
N GLU A 153 -6.25 -1.55 -32.54
CA GLU A 153 -6.84 -2.54 -33.43
C GLU A 153 -5.69 -3.45 -33.82
N LYS A 154 -5.75 -4.68 -33.31
CA LYS A 154 -4.76 -5.70 -33.66
C LYS A 154 -4.77 -5.76 -35.19
N ASP A 155 -3.60 -5.73 -35.79
CA ASP A 155 -3.49 -5.93 -37.22
C ASP A 155 -4.39 -7.13 -37.61
N PRO A 156 -5.35 -6.94 -38.53
CA PRO A 156 -6.30 -8.01 -38.90
C PRO A 156 -5.62 -9.34 -39.24
N ASN A 157 -4.39 -9.27 -39.82
CA ASN A 157 -3.59 -10.44 -40.13
C ASN A 157 -3.09 -11.17 -38.88
N ILE A 158 -2.75 -10.44 -37.82
CA ILE A 158 -2.29 -11.02 -36.55
C ILE A 158 -3.49 -11.64 -35.80
N ALA A 159 -4.64 -10.98 -35.84
CA ALA A 159 -5.86 -11.53 -35.24
C ALA A 159 -6.31 -12.82 -35.97
N ALA A 160 -6.18 -12.89 -37.29
CA ALA A 160 -6.44 -14.12 -38.06
C ALA A 160 -5.47 -15.25 -37.67
N LEU A 161 -4.16 -14.96 -37.59
CA LEU A 161 -3.16 -15.93 -37.15
C LEU A 161 -3.36 -16.44 -35.72
N GLU A 162 -3.82 -15.56 -34.79
CA GLU A 162 -4.18 -15.98 -33.41
C GLU A 162 -5.36 -16.95 -33.43
N SER A 163 -6.36 -16.70 -34.27
CA SER A 163 -7.53 -17.57 -34.42
C SER A 163 -7.13 -18.91 -34.99
N ASP A 164 -6.43 -18.91 -36.14
CA ASP A 164 -6.02 -20.14 -36.84
C ASP A 164 -5.16 -21.03 -35.94
N LEU A 165 -4.21 -20.47 -35.20
CA LEU A 165 -3.38 -21.24 -34.27
C LEU A 165 -4.15 -21.69 -33.01
N THR A 166 -5.09 -20.90 -32.54
CA THR A 166 -5.97 -21.31 -31.45
C THR A 166 -6.84 -22.51 -31.84
N ASP A 167 -7.38 -22.49 -33.05
CA ASP A 167 -8.19 -23.58 -33.58
C ASP A 167 -7.35 -24.85 -33.86
N LEU A 168 -6.13 -24.67 -34.38
CA LEU A 168 -5.22 -25.76 -34.67
C LEU A 168 -4.71 -26.48 -33.40
N LEU A 169 -4.36 -25.69 -32.37
CA LEU A 169 -3.76 -26.19 -31.13
C LEU A 169 -4.82 -26.54 -30.06
N GLY A 170 -6.04 -26.03 -30.18
CA GLY A 170 -7.07 -26.13 -29.16
C GLY A 170 -6.71 -25.37 -27.85
N LEU A 171 -5.72 -24.45 -27.93
CA LEU A 171 -5.18 -23.69 -26.81
C LEU A 171 -5.17 -22.21 -27.16
N LYS A 172 -5.36 -21.36 -26.14
CA LYS A 172 -5.34 -19.90 -26.36
C LYS A 172 -3.94 -19.43 -26.74
N VAL A 173 -3.81 -18.88 -27.95
CA VAL A 173 -2.59 -18.29 -28.49
C VAL A 173 -2.74 -16.77 -28.53
N ALA A 174 -1.69 -16.04 -28.17
CA ALA A 174 -1.62 -14.58 -28.24
C ALA A 174 -0.27 -14.12 -28.81
N PHE A 175 -0.31 -13.22 -29.80
CA PHE A 175 0.88 -12.55 -30.35
C PHE A 175 1.03 -11.14 -29.78
N LYS A 176 2.27 -10.78 -29.47
CA LYS A 176 2.65 -9.42 -29.07
C LYS A 176 3.78 -8.94 -29.98
N VAL A 177 3.42 -8.15 -30.98
CA VAL A 177 4.36 -7.60 -31.95
C VAL A 177 5.07 -6.37 -31.36
N ARG A 178 6.38 -6.25 -31.58
CA ARG A 178 7.20 -5.09 -31.23
C ARG A 178 8.16 -4.78 -32.40
N GLY A 179 7.83 -3.78 -33.22
CA GLY A 179 8.59 -3.45 -34.40
C GLY A 179 8.66 -4.62 -35.39
N GLU A 180 9.85 -5.05 -35.79
CA GLU A 180 10.07 -6.20 -36.70
C GLU A 180 10.07 -7.56 -35.98
N GLY A 181 9.93 -7.58 -34.66
CA GLY A 181 9.92 -8.79 -33.83
C GLY A 181 8.69 -8.88 -32.95
N GLY A 182 8.63 -9.95 -32.15
CA GLY A 182 7.49 -10.15 -31.24
C GLY A 182 7.66 -11.36 -30.34
N SER A 183 6.62 -11.64 -29.58
CA SER A 183 6.50 -12.85 -28.75
C SER A 183 5.17 -13.53 -29.01
N MET A 184 5.19 -14.87 -29.05
CA MET A 184 4.01 -15.72 -29.06
C MET A 184 3.85 -16.34 -27.66
N THR A 185 2.65 -16.30 -27.12
CA THR A 185 2.31 -16.88 -25.82
C THR A 185 1.19 -17.91 -26.01
N ILE A 186 1.45 -19.15 -25.60
CA ILE A 186 0.47 -20.26 -25.61
C ILE A 186 0.09 -20.55 -24.16
N GLN A 187 -1.21 -20.53 -23.84
CA GLN A 187 -1.71 -20.82 -22.51
C GLN A 187 -2.15 -22.29 -22.44
N TYR A 188 -1.50 -23.08 -21.59
CA TYR A 188 -1.85 -24.49 -21.33
C TYR A 188 -2.28 -24.66 -19.86
N LYS A 189 -3.08 -25.69 -19.58
CA LYS A 189 -3.59 -26.03 -18.24
C LYS A 189 -2.97 -27.31 -17.66
N THR A 190 -2.50 -28.22 -18.52
CA THR A 190 -1.89 -29.49 -18.11
C THR A 190 -0.57 -29.72 -18.83
N LEU A 191 0.33 -30.53 -18.24
CA LEU A 191 1.60 -30.87 -18.85
C LEU A 191 1.43 -31.67 -20.15
N GLU A 192 0.37 -32.47 -20.25
CA GLU A 192 0.03 -33.22 -21.47
C GLU A 192 -0.23 -32.25 -22.65
N GLN A 193 -0.93 -31.15 -22.40
CA GLN A 193 -1.13 -30.11 -23.42
C GLN A 193 0.18 -29.44 -23.85
N LEU A 194 1.13 -29.26 -22.92
CA LEU A 194 2.43 -28.73 -23.26
C LEU A 194 3.23 -29.71 -24.11
N ASP A 195 3.23 -31.00 -23.80
CA ASP A 195 3.91 -32.03 -24.55
C ASP A 195 3.34 -32.15 -25.98
N ASP A 196 2.02 -32.09 -26.18
CA ASP A 196 1.37 -32.07 -27.46
C ASP A 196 1.80 -30.87 -28.34
N VAL A 197 1.88 -29.68 -27.72
CA VAL A 197 2.39 -28.48 -28.40
C VAL A 197 3.86 -28.65 -28.80
N LEU A 198 4.72 -29.14 -27.89
CA LEU A 198 6.12 -29.40 -28.18
C LEU A 198 6.30 -30.43 -29.30
N GLN A 199 5.53 -31.49 -29.29
CA GLN A 199 5.57 -32.52 -30.31
C GLN A 199 5.20 -31.94 -31.70
N ARG A 200 4.16 -31.12 -31.78
CA ARG A 200 3.75 -30.47 -33.04
C ARG A 200 4.78 -29.45 -33.54
N LEU A 201 5.46 -28.72 -32.62
CA LEU A 201 6.50 -27.77 -32.98
C LEU A 201 7.82 -28.42 -33.41
N THR A 202 8.14 -29.63 -32.86
CA THR A 202 9.40 -30.34 -33.19
C THR A 202 9.31 -31.27 -34.36
N HIS A 203 8.12 -31.83 -34.68
CA HIS A 203 7.99 -32.83 -35.74
C HIS A 203 7.31 -32.30 -37.01
N GLY A 204 6.93 -31.01 -37.06
CA GLY A 204 6.15 -30.48 -38.19
C GLY A 204 4.80 -31.21 -38.33
N ALA A 205 3.74 -30.49 -38.65
CA ALA A 205 2.47 -31.18 -38.98
C ALA A 205 2.67 -32.19 -40.11
N PRO A 206 2.00 -33.34 -40.07
CA PRO A 206 2.06 -34.35 -41.13
C PRO A 206 1.58 -33.79 -42.46
#